data_99aec9ecbc26aac359707eb5a08e6fcc
#
_entry.id   99aec9ecbc26aac359707eb5a08e6fcc
#
_cell.length_a   1.000
_cell.length_b   1.000
_cell.length_c   1.000
_cell.angle_alpha   90.00
_cell.angle_beta   90.00
_cell.angle_gamma   90.00
#
_symmetry.space_group_name_H-M   'P 1'
#
loop_
_entity.id
_entity.type
_entity.pdbx_description
1 polymer ?
#
loop_
_entity_poly.entity_id
_entity_poly.type
_entity_poly.pdbx_seq_one_letter_code
_entity_poly.pdbx_strand_id
1 'polypeptide(L)'
;MVTSAHRTPAGFAPPSSAGDRSAEVWSALGTVTDPEIDESVTSLEFITSVQIEPGNAVRIEFRLPTYWCAPNFAFLMASDMRDAIAELSWVEKVTVELLDHFSADLINRGVAARQDFRDAFPGETDDDLSAIRKKFLEKAFERRQELLVRYLLRSGYDASWISRASSRELARTQLTDEGIALRRLYVFIWRRIFAGLGEENLAFTTVAGAPLEASELPGYLRKVALVRRNAEFNGAICRGLLAARNSRLAA
;
A
#
# COMPACT_ATOMS: atom_id res chain seq x y z
N MET A 1 -17.09 -50.47 -24.52
CA MET A 1 -16.31 -49.42 -25.20
C MET A 1 -16.35 -48.19 -24.33
N VAL A 2 -15.26 -47.90 -23.62
CA VAL A 2 -15.14 -46.78 -22.71
C VAL A 2 -14.21 -45.76 -23.37
N THR A 3 -14.76 -44.64 -23.82
CA THR A 3 -14.01 -43.54 -24.41
C THR A 3 -13.34 -42.72 -23.33
N SER A 4 -12.03 -42.81 -23.24
CA SER A 4 -11.16 -41.98 -22.39
C SER A 4 -11.08 -40.57 -22.97
N ALA A 5 -11.60 -39.61 -22.22
CA ALA A 5 -11.44 -38.19 -22.53
C ALA A 5 -10.06 -37.71 -22.08
N HIS A 6 -9.20 -37.41 -23.05
CA HIS A 6 -7.93 -36.73 -22.82
C HIS A 6 -8.19 -35.29 -22.33
N ARG A 7 -7.80 -35.02 -21.07
CA ARG A 7 -7.69 -33.68 -20.54
C ARG A 7 -6.44 -33.02 -21.13
N THR A 8 -6.62 -32.00 -21.93
CA THR A 8 -5.55 -31.12 -22.42
C THR A 8 -4.94 -30.38 -21.22
N PRO A 9 -3.62 -30.34 -21.01
CA PRO A 9 -3.01 -29.54 -19.97
C PRO A 9 -3.19 -28.06 -20.29
N ALA A 10 -3.50 -27.29 -19.22
CA ALA A 10 -3.66 -25.83 -19.28
C ALA A 10 -2.42 -25.19 -19.93
N GLY A 11 -2.66 -24.41 -20.98
CA GLY A 11 -1.62 -23.79 -21.78
C GLY A 11 -0.79 -22.82 -20.92
N PHE A 12 0.51 -23.01 -21.00
CA PHE A 12 1.52 -22.06 -20.54
C PHE A 12 1.32 -20.76 -21.34
N ALA A 13 0.94 -19.67 -20.67
CA ALA A 13 0.92 -18.36 -21.31
C ALA A 13 2.38 -18.01 -21.71
N PRO A 14 2.62 -17.49 -22.93
CA PRO A 14 3.97 -17.08 -23.32
C PRO A 14 4.47 -15.99 -22.38
N PRO A 15 5.79 -15.92 -22.08
CA PRO A 15 6.35 -14.92 -21.21
C PRO A 15 6.02 -13.52 -21.77
N SER A 16 5.49 -12.64 -20.89
CA SER A 16 5.18 -11.26 -21.21
C SER A 16 6.38 -10.55 -21.85
N SER A 17 6.14 -9.60 -22.75
CA SER A 17 7.19 -8.80 -23.36
C SER A 17 7.96 -8.01 -22.27
N ALA A 18 9.19 -7.58 -22.56
CA ALA A 18 9.96 -6.77 -21.59
C ALA A 18 9.21 -5.50 -21.15
N GLY A 19 8.40 -4.91 -22.05
CA GLY A 19 7.52 -3.77 -21.72
C GLY A 19 6.41 -4.15 -20.75
N ASP A 20 5.79 -5.33 -20.91
CA ASP A 20 4.75 -5.83 -20.01
C ASP A 20 5.31 -6.10 -18.61
N ARG A 21 6.50 -6.69 -18.52
CA ARG A 21 7.18 -6.96 -17.23
C ARG A 21 7.52 -5.68 -16.48
N SER A 22 7.99 -4.65 -17.16
CA SER A 22 8.23 -3.35 -16.54
C SER A 22 6.95 -2.75 -15.99
N ALA A 23 5.84 -2.81 -16.73
CA ALA A 23 4.54 -2.34 -16.27
C ALA A 23 4.03 -3.13 -15.05
N GLU A 24 4.24 -4.46 -15.01
CA GLU A 24 3.90 -5.29 -13.85
C GLU A 24 4.69 -4.88 -12.61
N VAL A 25 6.02 -4.63 -12.73
CA VAL A 25 6.87 -4.18 -11.64
C VAL A 25 6.39 -2.82 -11.11
N TRP A 26 6.13 -1.84 -11.98
CA TRP A 26 5.63 -0.53 -11.57
C TRP A 26 4.23 -0.62 -10.95
N SER A 27 3.38 -1.50 -11.44
CA SER A 27 2.05 -1.76 -10.84
C SER A 27 2.18 -2.35 -9.44
N ALA A 28 3.08 -3.30 -9.23
CA ALA A 28 3.34 -3.90 -7.92
C ALA A 28 3.91 -2.86 -6.94
N LEU A 29 4.91 -2.07 -7.36
CA LEU A 29 5.45 -0.97 -6.54
C LEU A 29 4.37 0.07 -6.19
N GLY A 30 3.41 0.32 -7.08
CA GLY A 30 2.29 1.21 -6.83
C GLY A 30 1.35 0.75 -5.70
N THR A 31 1.44 -0.51 -5.27
CA THR A 31 0.68 -1.03 -4.11
C THR A 31 1.37 -0.79 -2.77
N VAL A 32 2.68 -0.53 -2.79
CA VAL A 32 3.47 -0.25 -1.59
C VAL A 32 3.29 1.21 -1.19
N THR A 33 2.96 1.45 0.05
CA THR A 33 2.70 2.81 0.56
C THR A 33 3.68 3.19 1.65
N ASP A 34 4.02 4.48 1.70
CA ASP A 34 4.61 5.06 2.91
C ASP A 34 3.60 4.91 4.05
N PRO A 35 3.99 4.28 5.18
CA PRO A 35 3.04 3.98 6.24
C PRO A 35 2.45 5.22 6.92
N GLU A 36 3.20 6.32 7.00
CA GLU A 36 2.75 7.54 7.66
C GLU A 36 1.82 8.39 6.77
N ILE A 37 2.14 8.46 5.47
CA ILE A 37 1.45 9.32 4.49
C ILE A 37 0.28 8.58 3.84
N ASP A 38 0.34 7.24 3.76
CA ASP A 38 -0.61 6.39 3.04
C ASP A 38 -0.72 6.77 1.54
N GLU A 39 0.42 7.12 0.95
CA GLU A 39 0.58 7.32 -0.49
C GLU A 39 1.60 6.34 -1.04
N SER A 40 1.44 5.91 -2.29
CA SER A 40 2.34 4.92 -2.86
C SER A 40 3.76 5.47 -3.04
N VAL A 41 4.76 4.60 -2.85
CA VAL A 41 6.18 4.96 -3.07
C VAL A 41 6.44 5.47 -4.49
N THR A 42 5.60 5.07 -5.45
CA THR A 42 5.67 5.55 -6.84
C THR A 42 5.07 6.95 -7.00
N SER A 43 3.94 7.25 -6.36
CA SER A 43 3.34 8.59 -6.39
C SER A 43 4.13 9.62 -5.57
N LEU A 44 4.87 9.15 -4.56
CA LEU A 44 5.82 9.96 -3.79
C LEU A 44 7.16 10.15 -4.49
N GLU A 45 7.36 9.53 -5.67
CA GLU A 45 8.59 9.61 -6.46
C GLU A 45 9.84 9.12 -5.70
N PHE A 46 9.65 8.15 -4.77
CA PHE A 46 10.78 7.58 -4.02
C PHE A 46 11.63 6.64 -4.86
N ILE A 47 11.07 6.01 -5.90
CA ILE A 47 11.78 5.07 -6.77
C ILE A 47 12.69 5.84 -7.72
N THR A 48 13.99 5.57 -7.65
CA THR A 48 15.00 6.21 -8.51
C THR A 48 15.38 5.36 -9.71
N SER A 49 15.33 4.02 -9.57
CA SER A 49 15.67 3.09 -10.64
C SER A 49 14.92 1.77 -10.48
N VAL A 50 14.50 1.20 -11.61
CA VAL A 50 13.98 -0.17 -11.71
C VAL A 50 14.70 -0.84 -12.87
N GLN A 51 15.38 -1.95 -12.61
CA GLN A 51 16.14 -2.70 -13.61
C GLN A 51 15.69 -4.16 -13.58
N ILE A 52 15.39 -4.70 -14.76
CA ILE A 52 15.12 -6.13 -14.96
C ILE A 52 16.40 -6.72 -15.54
N GLU A 53 17.07 -7.53 -14.74
CA GLU A 53 18.35 -8.12 -15.06
C GLU A 53 18.18 -9.54 -15.68
N PRO A 54 19.23 -10.09 -16.32
CA PRO A 54 19.21 -11.48 -16.79
C PRO A 54 18.88 -12.47 -15.65
N GLY A 55 18.19 -13.56 -15.99
CA GLY A 55 17.76 -14.56 -14.99
C GLY A 55 16.55 -14.12 -14.18
N ASN A 56 15.71 -13.20 -14.73
CA ASN A 56 14.48 -12.73 -14.08
C ASN A 56 14.74 -12.09 -12.70
N ALA A 57 15.89 -11.44 -12.52
CA ALA A 57 16.18 -10.68 -11.32
C ALA A 57 15.68 -9.23 -11.48
N VAL A 58 15.12 -8.68 -10.42
CA VAL A 58 14.64 -7.29 -10.38
C VAL A 58 15.43 -6.53 -9.32
N ARG A 59 16.08 -5.43 -9.74
CA ARG A 59 16.76 -4.48 -8.86
C ARG A 59 15.95 -3.19 -8.79
N ILE A 60 15.70 -2.73 -7.57
CA ILE A 60 14.98 -1.49 -7.27
C ILE A 60 15.91 -0.63 -6.42
N GLU A 61 16.09 0.60 -6.84
CA GLU A 61 16.75 1.62 -6.05
C GLU A 61 15.73 2.68 -5.65
N PHE A 62 15.78 3.11 -4.40
CA PHE A 62 14.90 4.16 -3.91
C PHE A 62 15.62 5.12 -2.97
N ARG A 63 15.07 6.33 -2.88
CA ARG A 63 15.60 7.39 -2.04
C ARG A 63 14.47 8.05 -1.29
N LEU A 64 14.70 8.34 -0.01
CA LEU A 64 13.75 9.05 0.83
C LEU A 64 14.03 10.56 0.82
N PRO A 65 13.05 11.38 1.21
CA PRO A 65 13.17 12.84 1.20
C PRO A 65 14.38 13.38 1.95
N THR A 66 14.76 12.73 3.04
CA THR A 66 15.91 13.17 3.84
C THR A 66 16.85 11.99 4.14
N TYR A 67 18.11 12.33 4.41
CA TYR A 67 19.14 11.38 4.86
C TYR A 67 18.78 10.70 6.21
N TRP A 68 17.91 11.31 6.99
CA TRP A 68 17.53 10.89 8.35
C TRP A 68 16.05 10.54 8.49
N CYS A 69 15.37 10.11 7.45
CA CYS A 69 14.04 9.54 7.59
C CYS A 69 14.06 8.36 8.58
N ALA A 70 12.96 8.12 9.27
CA ALA A 70 12.91 7.09 10.32
C ALA A 70 13.26 5.69 9.77
N PRO A 71 14.28 4.99 10.32
CA PRO A 71 14.75 3.71 9.81
C PRO A 71 13.68 2.63 9.76
N ASN A 72 12.74 2.61 10.71
CA ASN A 72 11.64 1.67 10.76
C ASN A 72 10.69 1.82 9.55
N PHE A 73 10.39 3.04 9.11
CA PHE A 73 9.56 3.27 7.91
C PHE A 73 10.32 2.91 6.64
N ALA A 74 11.59 3.27 6.57
CA ALA A 74 12.45 2.91 5.45
C ALA A 74 12.56 1.39 5.29
N PHE A 75 12.75 0.66 6.40
CA PHE A 75 12.80 -0.80 6.42
C PHE A 75 11.47 -1.44 6.02
N LEU A 76 10.32 -0.90 6.53
CA LEU A 76 8.99 -1.37 6.16
C LEU A 76 8.75 -1.23 4.66
N MET A 77 9.00 -0.05 4.09
CA MET A 77 8.83 0.19 2.66
C MET A 77 9.74 -0.70 1.81
N ALA A 78 11.02 -0.85 2.19
CA ALA A 78 11.95 -1.71 1.47
C ALA A 78 11.53 -3.19 1.50
N SER A 79 11.06 -3.67 2.65
CA SER A 79 10.54 -5.04 2.81
C SER A 79 9.27 -5.24 2.00
N ASP A 80 8.33 -4.29 2.04
CA ASP A 80 7.07 -4.37 1.29
C ASP A 80 7.30 -4.30 -0.22
N MET A 81 8.27 -3.49 -0.71
CA MET A 81 8.68 -3.47 -2.11
C MET A 81 9.25 -4.82 -2.56
N ARG A 82 10.17 -5.39 -1.75
CA ARG A 82 10.72 -6.73 -2.02
C ARG A 82 9.62 -7.77 -2.15
N ASP A 83 8.70 -7.80 -1.19
CA ASP A 83 7.65 -8.81 -1.13
C ASP A 83 6.63 -8.64 -2.26
N ALA A 84 6.21 -7.42 -2.57
CA ALA A 84 5.30 -7.13 -3.68
C ALA A 84 5.87 -7.56 -5.05
N ILE A 85 7.17 -7.40 -5.26
CA ILE A 85 7.83 -7.82 -6.50
C ILE A 85 8.07 -9.34 -6.51
N ALA A 86 8.37 -9.95 -5.37
CA ALA A 86 8.54 -11.41 -5.27
C ALA A 86 7.23 -12.18 -5.51
N GLU A 87 6.05 -11.56 -5.43
CA GLU A 87 4.76 -12.15 -5.78
C GLU A 87 4.54 -12.27 -7.31
N LEU A 88 5.34 -11.58 -8.12
CA LEU A 88 5.26 -11.70 -9.58
C LEU A 88 5.83 -13.06 -10.02
N SER A 89 5.01 -13.86 -10.70
CA SER A 89 5.29 -15.28 -11.00
C SER A 89 6.55 -15.55 -11.81
N TRP A 90 7.07 -14.54 -12.51
CA TRP A 90 8.27 -14.65 -13.35
C TRP A 90 9.54 -14.17 -12.62
N VAL A 91 9.44 -13.57 -11.42
CA VAL A 91 10.58 -13.02 -10.71
C VAL A 91 11.27 -14.11 -9.86
N GLU A 92 12.56 -14.29 -10.10
CA GLU A 92 13.40 -15.26 -9.40
C GLU A 92 14.18 -14.62 -8.22
N LYS A 93 14.56 -13.36 -8.37
CA LYS A 93 15.35 -12.64 -7.37
C LYS A 93 14.95 -11.17 -7.32
N VAL A 94 14.86 -10.64 -6.11
CA VAL A 94 14.60 -9.22 -5.86
C VAL A 94 15.74 -8.63 -5.03
N THR A 95 16.24 -7.47 -5.47
CA THR A 95 17.18 -6.64 -4.72
C THR A 95 16.55 -5.26 -4.55
N VAL A 96 16.44 -4.79 -3.31
CA VAL A 96 15.95 -3.45 -3.00
C VAL A 96 17.05 -2.70 -2.28
N GLU A 97 17.42 -1.54 -2.78
CA GLU A 97 18.51 -0.71 -2.26
C GLU A 97 18.01 0.69 -1.90
N LEU A 98 18.08 1.02 -0.63
CA LEU A 98 17.91 2.38 -0.13
C LEU A 98 19.22 3.16 -0.35
N LEU A 99 19.11 4.30 -1.03
CA LEU A 99 20.24 5.18 -1.31
C LEU A 99 20.24 6.39 -0.37
N ASP A 100 21.45 6.90 -0.08
CA ASP A 100 21.67 8.16 0.65
C ASP A 100 20.88 8.26 1.97
N HIS A 101 21.01 7.25 2.82
CA HIS A 101 20.39 7.21 4.13
C HIS A 101 21.39 6.77 5.18
N PHE A 102 21.35 7.35 6.40
CA PHE A 102 22.35 7.06 7.44
C PHE A 102 22.38 5.59 7.90
N SER A 103 21.26 4.87 7.77
CA SER A 103 21.14 3.44 8.08
C SER A 103 21.02 2.58 6.82
N ALA A 104 21.38 3.06 5.63
CA ALA A 104 21.16 2.33 4.37
C ALA A 104 21.78 0.92 4.41
N ASP A 105 23.02 0.78 4.90
CA ASP A 105 23.72 -0.51 4.96
C ASP A 105 23.01 -1.54 5.83
N LEU A 106 22.45 -1.11 6.97
CA LEU A 106 21.70 -2.00 7.87
C LEU A 106 20.37 -2.41 7.24
N ILE A 107 19.65 -1.45 6.68
CA ILE A 107 18.37 -1.68 6.01
C ILE A 107 18.55 -2.62 4.83
N ASN A 108 19.48 -2.32 3.93
CA ASN A 108 19.70 -3.10 2.71
C ASN A 108 20.11 -4.55 3.04
N ARG A 109 21.01 -4.75 4.01
CA ARG A 109 21.41 -6.09 4.46
C ARG A 109 20.26 -6.85 5.12
N GLY A 110 19.52 -6.21 6.04
CA GLY A 110 18.39 -6.83 6.73
C GLY A 110 17.29 -7.25 5.76
N VAL A 111 16.92 -6.38 4.82
CA VAL A 111 15.91 -6.66 3.78
C VAL A 111 16.38 -7.79 2.85
N ALA A 112 17.63 -7.77 2.40
CA ALA A 112 18.19 -8.82 1.54
C ALA A 112 18.23 -10.19 2.26
N ALA A 113 18.53 -10.20 3.55
CA ALA A 113 18.55 -11.40 4.39
C ALA A 113 17.16 -11.83 4.88
N ARG A 114 16.08 -11.12 4.54
CA ARG A 114 14.70 -11.35 5.02
C ARG A 114 14.61 -11.35 6.56
N GLN A 115 15.42 -10.54 7.20
CA GLN A 115 15.42 -10.36 8.65
C GLN A 115 14.23 -9.52 9.11
N ASP A 116 13.83 -9.71 10.37
CA ASP A 116 12.97 -8.76 11.06
C ASP A 116 13.76 -7.49 11.41
N PHE A 117 13.06 -6.38 11.64
CA PHE A 117 13.70 -5.11 11.99
C PHE A 117 14.58 -5.22 13.25
N ARG A 118 14.10 -5.94 14.26
CA ARG A 118 14.84 -6.19 15.50
C ARG A 118 16.18 -6.88 15.27
N ASP A 119 16.22 -7.84 14.36
CA ASP A 119 17.45 -8.56 14.00
C ASP A 119 18.41 -7.71 13.18
N ALA A 120 17.85 -6.84 12.31
CA ALA A 120 18.64 -5.91 11.51
C ALA A 120 19.19 -4.73 12.34
N PHE A 121 18.51 -4.36 13.44
CA PHE A 121 18.84 -3.24 14.32
C PHE A 121 18.93 -3.68 15.79
N PRO A 122 19.90 -4.51 16.15
CA PRO A 122 20.02 -5.03 17.50
C PRO A 122 20.29 -3.90 18.51
N GLY A 123 19.45 -3.81 19.54
CA GLY A 123 19.57 -2.84 20.62
C GLY A 123 18.92 -1.47 20.36
N GLU A 124 18.35 -1.21 19.18
CA GLU A 124 17.65 0.06 18.91
C GLU A 124 16.17 0.02 19.30
N THR A 125 15.57 -1.15 19.34
CA THR A 125 14.16 -1.30 19.75
C THR A 125 13.86 -2.71 20.25
N ASP A 126 13.02 -2.79 21.28
CA ASP A 126 12.39 -4.04 21.73
C ASP A 126 11.06 -4.29 21.01
N ASP A 127 10.56 -3.30 20.26
CA ASP A 127 9.27 -3.36 19.58
C ASP A 127 9.38 -4.04 18.22
N ASP A 128 8.48 -5.00 18.00
CA ASP A 128 8.20 -5.55 16.68
C ASP A 128 7.50 -4.50 15.81
N LEU A 129 7.93 -4.36 14.56
CA LEU A 129 7.27 -3.49 13.58
C LEU A 129 5.80 -3.85 13.34
N SER A 130 5.34 -5.00 13.78
CA SER A 130 3.94 -5.43 13.64
C SER A 130 2.97 -4.46 14.31
N ALA A 131 3.30 -3.97 15.52
CA ALA A 131 2.48 -3.00 16.23
C ALA A 131 2.44 -1.64 15.50
N ILE A 132 3.59 -1.21 14.98
CA ILE A 132 3.70 0.00 14.16
C ILE A 132 2.91 -0.16 12.87
N ARG A 133 3.10 -1.27 12.15
CA ARG A 133 2.36 -1.61 10.92
C ARG A 133 0.85 -1.62 11.15
N LYS A 134 0.39 -2.26 12.23
CA LYS A 134 -1.02 -2.29 12.61
C LYS A 134 -1.58 -0.87 12.80
N LYS A 135 -0.89 -0.04 13.58
CA LYS A 135 -1.31 1.35 13.82
C LYS A 135 -1.45 2.18 12.54
N PHE A 136 -0.54 2.00 11.58
CA PHE A 136 -0.61 2.72 10.31
C PHE A 136 -1.65 2.15 9.36
N LEU A 137 -1.89 0.83 9.37
CA LEU A 137 -3.02 0.22 8.66
C LEU A 137 -4.37 0.75 9.17
N GLU A 138 -4.52 0.92 10.49
CA GLU A 138 -5.71 1.51 11.10
C GLU A 138 -5.91 2.97 10.65
N LYS A 139 -4.86 3.78 10.63
CA LYS A 139 -4.89 5.17 10.13
C LYS A 139 -5.24 5.23 8.64
N ALA A 140 -4.64 4.35 7.82
CA ALA A 140 -4.93 4.25 6.40
C ALA A 140 -6.40 3.86 6.16
N PHE A 141 -6.93 2.91 6.93
CA PHE A 141 -8.33 2.53 6.88
C PHE A 141 -9.25 3.73 7.18
N GLU A 142 -9.02 4.42 8.30
CA GLU A 142 -9.83 5.58 8.68
C GLU A 142 -9.78 6.67 7.59
N ARG A 143 -8.59 7.00 7.08
CA ARG A 143 -8.41 8.00 6.02
C ARG A 143 -9.15 7.61 4.73
N ARG A 144 -8.97 6.39 4.25
CA ARG A 144 -9.59 5.93 3.00
C ARG A 144 -11.12 5.80 3.14
N GLN A 145 -11.61 5.38 4.31
CA GLN A 145 -13.03 5.36 4.62
C GLN A 145 -13.62 6.78 4.62
N GLU A 146 -12.95 7.72 5.26
CA GLU A 146 -13.41 9.13 5.30
C GLU A 146 -13.53 9.72 3.90
N LEU A 147 -12.53 9.51 3.04
CA LEU A 147 -12.54 9.99 1.65
C LEU A 147 -13.73 9.40 0.86
N LEU A 148 -13.92 8.09 0.93
CA LEU A 148 -15.01 7.41 0.23
C LEU A 148 -16.38 7.84 0.78
N VAL A 149 -16.57 7.90 2.09
CA VAL A 149 -17.83 8.31 2.72
C VAL A 149 -18.17 9.75 2.34
N ARG A 150 -17.21 10.67 2.36
CA ARG A 150 -17.47 12.05 1.90
C ARG A 150 -17.84 12.12 0.43
N TYR A 151 -17.19 11.32 -0.41
CA TYR A 151 -17.56 11.22 -1.82
C TYR A 151 -19.00 10.74 -1.96
N LEU A 152 -19.40 9.67 -1.27
CA LEU A 152 -20.76 9.12 -1.32
C LEU A 152 -21.81 10.14 -0.87
N LEU A 153 -21.56 10.85 0.24
CA LEU A 153 -22.45 11.91 0.72
C LEU A 153 -22.61 13.03 -0.32
N ARG A 154 -21.53 13.47 -0.99
CA ARG A 154 -21.62 14.45 -2.08
C ARG A 154 -22.34 13.94 -3.31
N SER A 155 -22.32 12.62 -3.53
CA SER A 155 -23.00 11.94 -4.64
C SER A 155 -24.46 11.62 -4.36
N GLY A 156 -25.02 12.06 -3.20
CA GLY A 156 -26.43 11.92 -2.87
C GLY A 156 -26.80 10.69 -2.04
N TYR A 157 -25.83 9.88 -1.61
CA TYR A 157 -26.07 8.80 -0.65
C TYR A 157 -26.23 9.40 0.75
N ASP A 158 -27.25 8.97 1.49
CA ASP A 158 -27.49 9.47 2.85
C ASP A 158 -26.75 8.67 3.93
N ALA A 159 -26.71 9.22 5.14
CA ALA A 159 -26.06 8.59 6.29
C ALA A 159 -26.70 7.24 6.66
N SER A 160 -28.02 7.09 6.41
CA SER A 160 -28.73 5.85 6.68
C SER A 160 -28.32 4.73 5.73
N TRP A 161 -28.07 5.04 4.46
CA TRP A 161 -27.54 4.07 3.51
C TRP A 161 -26.12 3.68 3.92
N ILE A 162 -25.25 4.63 4.23
CA ILE A 162 -23.85 4.39 4.62
C ILE A 162 -23.78 3.48 5.85
N SER A 163 -24.63 3.72 6.87
CA SER A 163 -24.60 2.93 8.10
C SER A 163 -25.05 1.48 7.92
N ARG A 164 -25.78 1.15 6.85
CA ARG A 164 -26.35 -0.18 6.63
C ARG A 164 -25.77 -0.92 5.43
N ALA A 165 -25.07 -0.22 4.54
CA ALA A 165 -24.55 -0.80 3.32
C ALA A 165 -23.61 -1.98 3.62
N SER A 166 -23.87 -3.11 2.98
CA SER A 166 -22.96 -4.25 2.97
C SER A 166 -21.80 -4.03 1.99
N SER A 167 -20.72 -4.79 2.16
CA SER A 167 -19.59 -4.78 1.23
C SER A 167 -20.03 -5.18 -0.19
N ARG A 168 -21.02 -6.06 -0.32
CA ARG A 168 -21.63 -6.45 -1.61
C ARG A 168 -22.36 -5.27 -2.26
N GLU A 169 -23.18 -4.54 -1.50
CA GLU A 169 -23.89 -3.36 -2.01
C GLU A 169 -22.91 -2.28 -2.44
N LEU A 170 -21.90 -2.00 -1.62
CA LEU A 170 -20.84 -1.06 -1.99
C LEU A 170 -20.13 -1.48 -3.29
N ALA A 171 -19.83 -2.78 -3.47
CA ALA A 171 -19.19 -3.27 -4.69
C ALA A 171 -20.04 -3.06 -5.96
N ARG A 172 -21.37 -3.14 -5.84
CA ARG A 172 -22.33 -2.99 -6.94
C ARG A 172 -22.78 -1.54 -7.18
N THR A 173 -22.46 -0.64 -6.26
CA THR A 173 -22.83 0.77 -6.36
C THR A 173 -22.18 1.41 -7.59
N GLN A 174 -22.98 2.09 -8.41
CA GLN A 174 -22.48 2.82 -9.57
C GLN A 174 -21.86 4.15 -9.12
N LEU A 175 -20.62 4.36 -9.49
CA LEU A 175 -19.81 5.50 -9.09
C LEU A 175 -19.12 6.08 -10.33
N THR A 176 -18.71 7.35 -10.26
CA THR A 176 -17.80 7.95 -11.24
C THR A 176 -16.39 7.34 -11.13
N ASP A 177 -15.50 7.66 -12.05
CA ASP A 177 -14.10 7.19 -12.02
C ASP A 177 -13.40 7.56 -10.69
N GLU A 178 -13.66 8.78 -10.16
CA GLU A 178 -13.18 9.18 -8.83
C GLU A 178 -13.68 8.22 -7.73
N GLY A 179 -14.98 7.96 -7.73
CA GLY A 179 -15.59 7.06 -6.73
C GLY A 179 -15.10 5.62 -6.84
N ILE A 180 -14.87 5.13 -8.06
CA ILE A 180 -14.30 3.80 -8.32
C ILE A 180 -12.88 3.71 -7.75
N ALA A 181 -12.06 4.72 -7.98
CA ALA A 181 -10.70 4.79 -7.44
C ALA A 181 -10.68 4.80 -5.90
N LEU A 182 -11.52 5.64 -5.27
CA LEU A 182 -11.66 5.69 -3.81
C LEU A 182 -12.16 4.37 -3.23
N ARG A 183 -13.16 3.75 -3.85
CA ARG A 183 -13.69 2.45 -3.44
C ARG A 183 -12.63 1.36 -3.53
N ARG A 184 -11.83 1.33 -4.59
CA ARG A 184 -10.75 0.36 -4.77
C ARG A 184 -9.72 0.46 -3.66
N LEU A 185 -9.27 1.68 -3.32
CA LEU A 185 -8.32 1.92 -2.24
C LEU A 185 -8.89 1.52 -0.87
N TYR A 186 -10.17 1.84 -0.63
CA TYR A 186 -10.85 1.49 0.62
C TYR A 186 -11.05 -0.02 0.77
N VAL A 187 -11.57 -0.70 -0.25
CA VAL A 187 -11.80 -2.15 -0.20
C VAL A 187 -10.48 -2.92 -0.02
N PHE A 188 -9.39 -2.44 -0.61
CA PHE A 188 -8.07 -3.04 -0.42
C PHE A 188 -7.65 -3.05 1.05
N ILE A 189 -7.76 -1.91 1.76
CA ILE A 189 -7.38 -1.82 3.17
C ILE A 189 -8.40 -2.53 4.08
N TRP A 190 -9.69 -2.45 3.75
CA TRP A 190 -10.77 -3.14 4.47
C TRP A 190 -10.51 -4.65 4.54
N ARG A 191 -10.15 -5.28 3.42
CA ARG A 191 -9.83 -6.71 3.36
C ARG A 191 -8.60 -7.09 4.17
N ARG A 192 -7.65 -6.19 4.34
CA ARG A 192 -6.45 -6.42 5.17
C ARG A 192 -6.74 -6.33 6.66
N ILE A 193 -7.62 -5.42 7.07
CA ILE A 193 -8.01 -5.25 8.49
C ILE A 193 -9.01 -6.32 8.92
N PHE A 194 -9.98 -6.62 8.05
CA PHE A 194 -11.07 -7.56 8.34
C PHE A 194 -10.92 -8.85 7.53
N ALA A 195 -9.72 -9.44 7.55
CA ALA A 195 -9.46 -10.70 6.87
C ALA A 195 -10.43 -11.79 7.36
N GLY A 196 -11.11 -12.45 6.39
CA GLY A 196 -12.09 -13.51 6.69
C GLY A 196 -13.54 -13.05 6.81
N LEU A 197 -13.83 -11.74 6.81
CA LEU A 197 -15.21 -11.27 6.70
C LEU A 197 -15.74 -11.38 5.26
N GLY A 198 -17.00 -11.83 5.12
CA GLY A 198 -17.67 -12.00 3.84
C GLY A 198 -18.30 -10.70 3.32
N GLU A 199 -18.83 -10.78 2.09
CA GLU A 199 -19.47 -9.65 1.40
C GLU A 199 -20.77 -9.14 2.04
N GLU A 200 -21.37 -9.92 2.94
CA GLU A 200 -22.59 -9.55 3.67
C GLU A 200 -22.32 -8.67 4.90
N ASN A 201 -21.06 -8.54 5.29
CA ASN A 201 -20.72 -7.67 6.42
C ASN A 201 -20.83 -6.19 6.03
N LEU A 202 -21.01 -5.33 7.03
CA LEU A 202 -21.10 -3.89 6.84
C LEU A 202 -19.85 -3.37 6.10
N ALA A 203 -20.09 -2.53 5.11
CA ALA A 203 -19.01 -1.89 4.37
C ALA A 203 -18.29 -0.84 5.21
N PHE A 204 -19.01 -0.12 6.08
CA PHE A 204 -18.49 1.00 6.85
C PHE A 204 -18.62 0.73 8.35
N THR A 205 -17.48 0.65 9.02
CA THR A 205 -17.40 0.34 10.45
C THR A 205 -16.32 1.20 11.08
N THR A 206 -16.24 1.20 12.40
CA THR A 206 -15.02 1.63 13.09
C THR A 206 -13.89 0.64 12.80
N VAL A 207 -12.64 1.01 13.08
CA VAL A 207 -11.48 0.12 12.94
C VAL A 207 -11.58 -1.13 13.83
N ALA A 208 -12.38 -1.07 14.90
CA ALA A 208 -12.69 -2.20 15.78
C ALA A 208 -13.83 -3.08 15.25
N GLY A 209 -14.42 -2.76 14.08
CA GLY A 209 -15.52 -3.51 13.48
C GLY A 209 -16.91 -3.13 14.00
N ALA A 210 -17.05 -2.13 14.87
CA ALA A 210 -18.35 -1.68 15.34
C ALA A 210 -19.08 -0.89 14.25
N PRO A 211 -20.42 -1.04 14.10
CA PRO A 211 -21.22 -0.26 13.18
C PRO A 211 -21.04 1.26 13.37
N LEU A 212 -21.13 2.00 12.27
CA LEU A 212 -21.18 3.47 12.30
C LEU A 212 -22.65 3.89 12.22
N GLU A 213 -23.22 4.35 13.32
CA GLU A 213 -24.58 4.83 13.35
C GLU A 213 -24.74 6.12 12.52
N ALA A 214 -25.85 6.26 11.81
CA ALA A 214 -26.11 7.42 10.94
C ALA A 214 -26.03 8.75 11.70
N SER A 215 -26.49 8.79 12.96
CA SER A 215 -26.43 9.96 13.83
C SER A 215 -25.00 10.32 14.28
N GLU A 216 -24.10 9.35 14.36
CA GLU A 216 -22.73 9.53 14.81
C GLU A 216 -21.79 9.86 13.64
N LEU A 217 -22.20 9.59 12.40
CA LEU A 217 -21.36 9.77 11.20
C LEU A 217 -20.72 11.16 11.08
N PRO A 218 -21.41 12.29 11.33
CA PRO A 218 -20.78 13.61 11.27
C PRO A 218 -19.65 13.79 12.30
N GLY A 219 -19.84 13.24 13.52
CA GLY A 219 -18.83 13.26 14.58
C GLY A 219 -17.60 12.43 14.22
N TYR A 220 -17.82 11.21 13.73
CA TYR A 220 -16.80 10.32 13.23
C TYR A 220 -15.96 10.99 12.13
N LEU A 221 -16.59 11.53 11.09
CA LEU A 221 -15.90 12.20 9.98
C LEU A 221 -15.07 13.41 10.43
N ARG A 222 -15.52 14.18 11.43
CA ARG A 222 -14.72 15.28 11.99
C ARG A 222 -13.45 14.76 12.68
N LYS A 223 -13.59 13.69 13.48
CA LYS A 223 -12.45 13.05 14.17
C LYS A 223 -11.40 12.54 13.18
N VAL A 224 -11.85 11.78 12.18
CA VAL A 224 -10.97 11.12 11.21
C VAL A 224 -10.34 12.11 10.20
N ALA A 225 -11.00 13.23 9.94
CA ALA A 225 -10.44 14.29 9.09
C ALA A 225 -9.09 14.83 9.61
N LEU A 226 -8.81 14.73 10.92
CA LEU A 226 -7.50 15.10 11.46
C LEU A 226 -6.40 14.14 10.99
N VAL A 227 -6.68 12.84 10.92
CA VAL A 227 -5.75 11.82 10.40
C VAL A 227 -5.39 12.14 8.95
N ARG A 228 -6.39 12.41 8.12
CA ARG A 228 -6.20 12.79 6.72
C ARG A 228 -5.35 14.05 6.55
N ARG A 229 -5.69 15.12 7.29
CA ARG A 229 -4.96 16.40 7.19
C ARG A 229 -3.48 16.25 7.57
N ASN A 230 -3.19 15.47 8.60
CA ASN A 230 -1.81 15.21 9.00
C ASN A 230 -1.05 14.44 7.91
N ALA A 231 -1.65 13.41 7.31
CA ALA A 231 -1.04 12.67 6.22
C ALA A 231 -0.80 13.57 4.99
N GLU A 232 -1.77 14.40 4.59
CA GLU A 232 -1.65 15.33 3.48
C GLU A 232 -0.54 16.37 3.71
N PHE A 233 -0.44 16.91 4.93
CA PHE A 233 0.60 17.86 5.32
C PHE A 233 2.00 17.22 5.26
N ASN A 234 2.16 16.03 5.85
CA ASN A 234 3.42 15.29 5.82
C ASN A 234 3.80 14.94 4.39
N GLY A 235 2.86 14.48 3.57
CA GLY A 235 3.09 14.18 2.16
C GLY A 235 3.56 15.40 1.35
N ALA A 236 2.98 16.58 1.59
CA ALA A 236 3.42 17.81 0.95
C ALA A 236 4.85 18.19 1.33
N ILE A 237 5.21 18.06 2.62
CA ILE A 237 6.58 18.29 3.10
C ILE A 237 7.55 17.31 2.45
N CYS A 238 7.24 16.00 2.47
CA CYS A 238 8.09 14.97 1.91
C CYS A 238 8.37 15.20 0.41
N ARG A 239 7.35 15.51 -0.39
CA ARG A 239 7.53 15.84 -1.82
C ARG A 239 8.41 17.07 -2.01
N GLY A 240 8.21 18.13 -1.23
CA GLY A 240 9.02 19.35 -1.30
C GLY A 240 10.50 19.09 -0.96
N LEU A 241 10.76 18.31 0.08
CA LEU A 241 12.11 17.95 0.50
C LEU A 241 12.80 17.05 -0.54
N LEU A 242 12.10 16.07 -1.10
CA LEU A 242 12.64 15.21 -2.13
C LEU A 242 12.98 15.97 -3.40
N ALA A 243 12.09 16.86 -3.86
CA ALA A 243 12.34 17.72 -5.01
C ALA A 243 13.60 18.60 -4.82
N ALA A 244 13.74 19.21 -3.63
CA ALA A 244 14.91 20.01 -3.29
C ALA A 244 16.20 19.16 -3.23
N ARG A 245 16.12 17.93 -2.75
CA ARG A 245 17.26 16.99 -2.71
C ARG A 245 17.68 16.56 -4.11
N ASN A 246 16.73 16.17 -4.96
CA ASN A 246 16.99 15.75 -6.32
C ASN A 246 17.61 16.88 -7.17
N SER A 247 17.17 18.12 -6.98
CA SER A 247 17.75 19.30 -7.64
C SER A 247 19.21 19.53 -7.28
N ARG A 248 19.62 19.25 -6.02
CA ARG A 248 21.01 19.36 -5.57
C ARG A 248 21.92 18.25 -6.12
N LEU A 249 21.38 17.07 -6.38
CA LEU A 249 22.13 15.93 -6.93
C LEU A 249 22.33 16.04 -8.44
N ALA A 250 21.50 16.82 -9.11
CA ALA A 250 21.57 17.09 -10.56
C ALA A 250 22.47 18.30 -10.92
N ALA A 251 22.90 19.09 -9.94
CA ALA A 251 23.77 20.25 -10.09
C ALA A 251 25.24 19.90 -9.85
#